data_9b893d60daaff3efe6c3cf29e30396db
#
_entry.id   9b893d60daaff3efe6c3cf29e30396db
#
_cell.length_a   1.000
_cell.length_b   1.000
_cell.length_c   1.000
_cell.angle_alpha   90.00
_cell.angle_beta   90.00
_cell.angle_gamma   90.00
#
_symmetry.space_group_name_H-M   'P 1'
#
loop_
_entity.id
_entity.type
_entity.pdbx_description
1 polymer ?
#
loop_
_entity_poly.entity_id
_entity_poly.type
_entity_poly.pdbx_seq_one_letter_code
_entity_poly.pdbx_strand_id
1 'polypeptide(L)'
;KKARAEKKMKEELRAKREQQKKIIIISVVVITLAVIILVLAIISSIKNKQNNSFDYQVEQAEKAEKNADDDKAVEYYERALELDENNIDVRYALADIYMDQDELDSAMILYKEIISIDSSEIDSYKQLIAIYEEKKDYEAVAKLAEGVKDAKILALFDDYIAAVPVFSPEGGDYDSEISIELSADSGSTIYYTTDGKDPIESGKVYDSEIKFEDEGSYTIKAVAKSDKGLYSDVVTEKYTIEFREPDMPVVNPDGGTFSAETTVLVDVPAGCQAYYTWDSSDPNIDSDLYAGGITVPVGNNILSVVI
;
A
#
# COMPACT_ATOMS: atom_id res chain seq x y z
N LYS A 1 -101.97 -57.31 2.00
CA LYS A 1 -101.16 -56.56 2.90
C LYS A 1 -99.64 -56.95 2.83
N LYS A 2 -99.28 -58.23 2.79
CA LYS A 2 -97.93 -58.77 2.74
C LYS A 2 -97.10 -58.28 1.52
N ALA A 3 -97.67 -58.33 0.30
CA ALA A 3 -97.01 -57.87 -0.94
C ALA A 3 -96.64 -56.35 -0.91
N ARG A 4 -97.48 -55.53 -0.26
CA ARG A 4 -97.22 -54.06 -0.11
C ARG A 4 -96.08 -53.77 0.87
N ALA A 5 -95.98 -54.58 1.92
CA ALA A 5 -94.85 -54.46 2.91
C ALA A 5 -93.52 -54.92 2.27
N GLU A 6 -93.54 -56.03 1.47
CA GLU A 6 -92.33 -56.51 0.75
C GLU A 6 -91.86 -55.49 -0.30
N LYS A 7 -92.78 -54.83 -1.01
CA LYS A 7 -92.42 -53.77 -1.97
C LYS A 7 -91.80 -52.58 -1.29
N LYS A 8 -92.35 -52.15 -0.18
CA LYS A 8 -91.81 -51.05 0.62
C LYS A 8 -90.42 -51.32 1.20
N MET A 9 -90.25 -52.55 1.69
CA MET A 9 -88.94 -53.00 2.22
C MET A 9 -87.87 -53.09 1.11
N LYS A 10 -88.24 -53.52 -0.13
CA LYS A 10 -87.34 -53.53 -1.28
C LYS A 10 -86.96 -52.11 -1.74
N GLU A 11 -87.92 -51.19 -1.71
CA GLU A 11 -87.66 -49.75 -2.01
C GLU A 11 -86.74 -49.09 -0.95
N GLU A 12 -86.96 -49.35 0.31
CA GLU A 12 -86.07 -48.86 1.40
C GLU A 12 -84.68 -49.48 1.28
N LEU A 13 -84.56 -50.74 0.95
CA LEU A 13 -83.23 -51.36 0.78
C LEU A 13 -82.48 -50.80 -0.45
N ARG A 14 -83.26 -50.53 -1.55
CA ARG A 14 -82.61 -49.81 -2.70
C ARG A 14 -82.19 -48.42 -2.38
N ALA A 15 -83.01 -47.66 -1.66
CA ALA A 15 -82.64 -46.31 -1.21
C ALA A 15 -81.41 -46.32 -0.32
N LYS A 16 -81.32 -47.26 0.64
CA LYS A 16 -80.13 -47.42 1.50
C LYS A 16 -78.86 -47.79 0.67
N ARG A 17 -78.99 -48.68 -0.32
CA ARG A 17 -77.88 -49.06 -1.21
C ARG A 17 -77.44 -47.86 -2.04
N GLU A 18 -78.32 -47.06 -2.58
CA GLU A 18 -78.00 -45.86 -3.35
C GLU A 18 -77.33 -44.77 -2.46
N GLN A 19 -77.84 -44.62 -1.23
CA GLN A 19 -77.20 -43.74 -0.24
C GLN A 19 -75.80 -44.21 0.14
N GLN A 20 -75.58 -45.50 0.37
CA GLN A 20 -74.31 -46.11 0.58
C GLN A 20 -73.33 -45.90 -0.59
N LYS A 21 -73.81 -46.11 -1.83
CA LYS A 21 -72.98 -45.83 -3.04
C LYS A 21 -72.58 -44.37 -3.12
N LYS A 22 -73.46 -43.40 -2.82
CA LYS A 22 -73.17 -41.98 -2.82
C LYS A 22 -72.13 -41.64 -1.73
N ILE A 23 -72.25 -42.24 -0.54
CA ILE A 23 -71.26 -42.05 0.55
C ILE A 23 -69.89 -42.58 0.15
N ILE A 24 -69.85 -43.77 -0.47
CA ILE A 24 -68.59 -44.40 -0.99
C ILE A 24 -67.97 -43.51 -2.07
N ILE A 25 -68.73 -42.98 -3.01
CA ILE A 25 -68.22 -42.09 -4.06
C ILE A 25 -67.73 -40.83 -3.47
N ILE A 26 -68.42 -40.16 -2.51
CA ILE A 26 -67.99 -38.98 -1.84
C ILE A 26 -66.72 -39.27 -1.04
N SER A 27 -66.63 -40.36 -0.30
CA SER A 27 -65.44 -40.74 0.46
C SER A 27 -64.25 -40.99 -0.46
N VAL A 28 -64.41 -41.65 -1.62
CA VAL A 28 -63.36 -41.82 -2.62
C VAL A 28 -62.88 -40.46 -3.15
N VAL A 29 -63.78 -39.55 -3.49
CA VAL A 29 -63.44 -38.19 -3.94
C VAL A 29 -62.67 -37.40 -2.85
N VAL A 30 -63.14 -37.49 -1.62
CA VAL A 30 -62.45 -36.83 -0.51
C VAL A 30 -61.04 -37.40 -0.27
N ILE A 31 -60.90 -38.74 -0.33
CA ILE A 31 -59.57 -39.38 -0.17
C ILE A 31 -58.66 -39.01 -1.33
N THR A 32 -59.15 -39.00 -2.60
CA THR A 32 -58.31 -38.59 -3.73
C THR A 32 -57.86 -37.13 -3.64
N LEU A 33 -58.73 -36.21 -3.22
CA LEU A 33 -58.38 -34.83 -2.99
C LEU A 33 -57.33 -34.68 -1.84
N ALA A 34 -57.51 -35.44 -0.77
CA ALA A 34 -56.53 -35.42 0.34
C ALA A 34 -55.15 -35.95 -0.11
N VAL A 35 -55.10 -36.98 -0.94
CA VAL A 35 -53.86 -37.51 -1.52
C VAL A 35 -53.19 -36.47 -2.44
N ILE A 36 -53.97 -35.78 -3.28
CA ILE A 36 -53.45 -34.73 -4.16
C ILE A 36 -52.87 -33.60 -3.34
N ILE A 37 -53.55 -33.13 -2.29
CA ILE A 37 -53.04 -32.07 -1.38
C ILE A 37 -51.73 -32.51 -0.71
N LEU A 38 -51.66 -33.76 -0.24
CA LEU A 38 -50.47 -34.31 0.38
C LEU A 38 -49.28 -34.35 -0.61
N VAL A 39 -49.53 -34.81 -1.84
CA VAL A 39 -48.50 -34.84 -2.90
C VAL A 39 -48.02 -33.43 -3.22
N LEU A 40 -48.92 -32.47 -3.35
CA LEU A 40 -48.56 -31.07 -3.59
C LEU A 40 -47.75 -30.47 -2.40
N ALA A 41 -48.12 -30.80 -1.16
CA ALA A 41 -47.36 -30.38 0.01
C ALA A 41 -45.95 -30.99 0.06
N ILE A 42 -45.82 -32.27 -0.32
CA ILE A 42 -44.49 -32.93 -0.43
C ILE A 42 -43.66 -32.28 -1.53
N ILE A 43 -44.22 -32.04 -2.70
CA ILE A 43 -43.54 -31.38 -3.82
C ILE A 43 -43.07 -29.96 -3.37
N SER A 44 -43.95 -29.19 -2.73
CA SER A 44 -43.63 -27.87 -2.20
C SER A 44 -42.52 -27.92 -1.16
N SER A 45 -42.53 -28.91 -0.27
CA SER A 45 -41.49 -29.10 0.75
C SER A 45 -40.13 -29.46 0.14
N ILE A 46 -40.14 -30.36 -0.89
CA ILE A 46 -38.90 -30.71 -1.62
C ILE A 46 -38.36 -29.50 -2.37
N LYS A 47 -39.21 -28.75 -3.06
CA LYS A 47 -38.83 -27.55 -3.80
C LYS A 47 -38.27 -26.48 -2.83
N ASN A 48 -38.90 -26.30 -1.69
CA ASN A 48 -38.40 -25.36 -0.67
C ASN A 48 -37.04 -25.79 -0.10
N LYS A 49 -36.81 -27.08 0.11
CA LYS A 49 -35.53 -27.62 0.56
C LYS A 49 -34.44 -27.47 -0.51
N GLN A 50 -34.73 -27.61 -1.78
CA GLN A 50 -33.80 -27.39 -2.89
C GLN A 50 -33.45 -25.89 -3.02
N ASN A 51 -34.45 -25.00 -2.96
CA ASN A 51 -34.25 -23.55 -3.03
C ASN A 51 -33.36 -23.03 -1.87
N ASN A 52 -33.28 -23.76 -0.76
CA ASN A 52 -32.44 -23.45 0.38
C ASN A 52 -31.12 -24.28 0.40
N SER A 53 -30.69 -24.82 -0.75
CA SER A 53 -29.43 -25.55 -0.88
C SER A 53 -28.44 -24.71 -1.68
N PHE A 54 -27.25 -24.45 -1.10
CA PHE A 54 -26.16 -23.76 -1.77
C PHE A 54 -25.81 -24.38 -3.13
N ASP A 55 -25.57 -25.69 -3.16
CA ASP A 55 -25.21 -26.42 -4.38
C ASP A 55 -26.29 -26.28 -5.48
N TYR A 56 -27.58 -26.27 -5.10
CA TYR A 56 -28.67 -26.06 -6.08
C TYR A 56 -28.61 -24.63 -6.65
N GLN A 57 -28.39 -23.63 -5.85
CA GLN A 57 -28.28 -22.22 -6.30
C GLN A 57 -27.13 -22.09 -7.29
N VAL A 58 -25.94 -22.60 -6.94
CA VAL A 58 -24.77 -22.57 -7.83
C VAL A 58 -25.05 -23.32 -9.13
N GLU A 59 -25.61 -24.52 -9.07
CA GLU A 59 -25.98 -25.29 -10.29
C GLU A 59 -26.97 -24.54 -11.21
N GLN A 60 -27.92 -23.80 -10.62
CA GLN A 60 -28.87 -23.02 -11.42
C GLN A 60 -28.22 -21.78 -12.02
N ALA A 61 -27.29 -21.10 -11.26
CA ALA A 61 -26.52 -19.99 -11.77
C ALA A 61 -25.65 -20.39 -12.98
N GLU A 62 -24.88 -21.47 -12.86
CA GLU A 62 -24.07 -22.02 -13.97
C GLU A 62 -24.89 -22.40 -15.19
N LYS A 63 -26.11 -22.89 -14.99
CA LYS A 63 -27.03 -23.19 -16.10
C LYS A 63 -27.56 -21.93 -16.78
N ALA A 64 -27.80 -20.87 -16.00
CA ALA A 64 -28.23 -19.58 -16.51
C ALA A 64 -27.11 -18.95 -17.35
N GLU A 65 -25.86 -18.97 -16.88
CA GLU A 65 -24.69 -18.48 -17.63
C GLU A 65 -24.54 -19.26 -18.97
N LYS A 66 -24.60 -20.58 -18.94
CA LYS A 66 -24.54 -21.40 -20.16
C LYS A 66 -25.65 -21.09 -21.19
N ASN A 67 -26.73 -20.48 -20.72
CA ASN A 67 -27.85 -20.03 -21.57
C ASN A 67 -27.78 -18.54 -21.89
N ALA A 68 -26.70 -17.85 -21.48
CA ALA A 68 -26.52 -16.39 -21.58
C ALA A 68 -27.70 -15.61 -20.95
N ASP A 69 -28.20 -16.09 -19.80
CA ASP A 69 -29.25 -15.45 -19.00
C ASP A 69 -28.60 -14.89 -17.72
N ASP A 70 -27.81 -13.84 -17.91
CA ASP A 70 -26.95 -13.27 -16.86
C ASP A 70 -27.77 -12.74 -15.68
N ASP A 71 -28.95 -12.14 -15.94
CA ASP A 71 -29.83 -11.67 -14.88
C ASP A 71 -30.21 -12.78 -13.90
N LYS A 72 -30.50 -13.97 -14.45
CA LYS A 72 -30.81 -15.14 -13.60
C LYS A 72 -29.58 -15.73 -12.95
N ALA A 73 -28.44 -15.72 -13.63
CA ALA A 73 -27.19 -16.16 -13.03
C ALA A 73 -26.86 -15.32 -11.78
N VAL A 74 -26.93 -14.00 -11.90
CA VAL A 74 -26.77 -13.06 -10.78
C VAL A 74 -27.74 -13.41 -9.64
N GLU A 75 -29.05 -13.53 -9.92
CA GLU A 75 -30.06 -13.86 -8.90
C GLU A 75 -29.72 -15.14 -8.13
N TYR A 76 -29.25 -16.16 -8.83
CA TYR A 76 -28.91 -17.44 -8.20
C TYR A 76 -27.59 -17.39 -7.43
N TYR A 77 -26.56 -16.68 -7.93
CA TYR A 77 -25.31 -16.51 -7.21
C TYR A 77 -25.49 -15.65 -5.95
N GLU A 78 -26.29 -14.59 -6.00
CA GLU A 78 -26.62 -13.81 -4.81
C GLU A 78 -27.31 -14.65 -3.73
N ARG A 79 -28.25 -15.51 -4.13
CA ARG A 79 -28.87 -16.47 -3.21
C ARG A 79 -27.90 -17.51 -2.66
N ALA A 80 -26.93 -17.94 -3.46
CA ALA A 80 -25.85 -18.80 -2.97
C ALA A 80 -25.01 -18.10 -1.90
N LEU A 81 -24.68 -16.83 -2.09
CA LEU A 81 -23.96 -16.02 -1.10
C LEU A 81 -24.79 -15.75 0.17
N GLU A 82 -26.11 -15.67 0.10
CA GLU A 82 -26.97 -15.63 1.30
C GLU A 82 -26.85 -16.93 2.14
N LEU A 83 -26.51 -18.06 1.52
CA LEU A 83 -26.36 -19.36 2.18
C LEU A 83 -24.93 -19.64 2.63
N ASP A 84 -23.93 -19.10 1.94
CA ASP A 84 -22.51 -19.17 2.28
C ASP A 84 -21.84 -17.82 1.99
N GLU A 85 -21.88 -16.93 2.98
CA GLU A 85 -21.42 -15.54 2.90
C GLU A 85 -19.91 -15.41 2.60
N ASN A 86 -19.11 -16.44 2.85
CA ASN A 86 -17.66 -16.36 2.65
C ASN A 86 -17.17 -17.13 1.42
N ASN A 87 -18.07 -17.54 0.54
CA ASN A 87 -17.69 -18.29 -0.63
C ASN A 87 -16.99 -17.41 -1.68
N ILE A 88 -15.70 -17.62 -1.85
CA ILE A 88 -14.85 -16.86 -2.78
C ILE A 88 -15.15 -17.20 -4.23
N ASP A 89 -15.35 -18.50 -4.56
CA ASP A 89 -15.58 -18.96 -5.93
C ASP A 89 -16.84 -18.32 -6.52
N VAL A 90 -17.92 -18.27 -5.74
CA VAL A 90 -19.18 -17.64 -6.16
C VAL A 90 -19.03 -16.15 -6.34
N ARG A 91 -18.21 -15.48 -5.49
CA ARG A 91 -17.92 -14.05 -5.68
C ARG A 91 -17.15 -13.77 -6.96
N TYR A 92 -16.17 -14.62 -7.30
CA TYR A 92 -15.49 -14.48 -8.58
C TYR A 92 -16.43 -14.65 -9.75
N ALA A 93 -17.27 -15.72 -9.76
CA ALA A 93 -18.25 -15.94 -10.82
C ALA A 93 -19.21 -14.74 -11.00
N LEU A 94 -19.68 -14.18 -9.89
CA LEU A 94 -20.56 -13.00 -9.92
C LEU A 94 -19.80 -11.74 -10.40
N ALA A 95 -18.57 -11.57 -9.98
CA ALA A 95 -17.72 -10.45 -10.41
C ALA A 95 -17.43 -10.53 -11.91
N ASP A 96 -17.17 -11.72 -12.45
CA ASP A 96 -16.94 -11.93 -13.88
C ASP A 96 -18.17 -11.54 -14.71
N ILE A 97 -19.39 -11.87 -14.26
CA ILE A 97 -20.64 -11.44 -14.91
C ILE A 97 -20.73 -9.90 -14.93
N TYR A 98 -20.43 -9.22 -13.80
CA TYR A 98 -20.46 -7.76 -13.75
C TYR A 98 -19.38 -7.12 -14.62
N MET A 99 -18.19 -7.75 -14.73
CA MET A 99 -17.15 -7.31 -15.65
C MET A 99 -17.61 -7.41 -17.11
N ASP A 100 -18.26 -8.51 -17.50
CA ASP A 100 -18.78 -8.70 -18.85
C ASP A 100 -19.92 -7.71 -19.18
N GLN A 101 -20.64 -7.23 -18.17
CA GLN A 101 -21.70 -6.22 -18.30
C GLN A 101 -21.19 -4.79 -18.23
N ASP A 102 -19.87 -4.57 -18.07
CA ASP A 102 -19.25 -3.25 -17.83
C ASP A 102 -19.73 -2.57 -16.54
N GLU A 103 -20.24 -3.37 -15.58
CA GLU A 103 -20.65 -2.93 -14.25
C GLU A 103 -19.47 -2.93 -13.27
N LEU A 104 -18.44 -2.14 -13.59
CA LEU A 104 -17.16 -2.12 -12.88
C LEU A 104 -17.29 -1.84 -11.38
N ASP A 105 -18.26 -1.01 -10.99
CA ASP A 105 -18.46 -0.68 -9.56
C ASP A 105 -18.98 -1.89 -8.76
N SER A 106 -19.87 -2.69 -9.36
CA SER A 106 -20.37 -3.93 -8.75
C SER A 106 -19.25 -4.98 -8.62
N ALA A 107 -18.47 -5.16 -9.68
CA ALA A 107 -17.31 -6.07 -9.67
C ALA A 107 -16.27 -5.65 -8.62
N MET A 108 -15.95 -4.34 -8.50
CA MET A 108 -15.02 -3.81 -7.50
C MET A 108 -15.44 -4.13 -6.05
N ILE A 109 -16.74 -4.09 -5.76
CA ILE A 109 -17.25 -4.43 -4.42
C ILE A 109 -16.91 -5.89 -4.12
N LEU A 110 -17.18 -6.80 -5.05
CA LEU A 110 -16.92 -8.24 -4.87
C LEU A 110 -15.44 -8.56 -4.73
N TYR A 111 -14.55 -7.94 -5.54
CA TYR A 111 -13.11 -8.13 -5.39
C TYR A 111 -12.58 -7.62 -4.05
N LYS A 112 -13.11 -6.50 -3.53
CA LYS A 112 -12.77 -6.02 -2.17
C LYS A 112 -13.26 -6.96 -1.07
N GLU A 113 -14.45 -7.53 -1.23
CA GLU A 113 -14.97 -8.55 -0.31
C GLU A 113 -14.09 -9.80 -0.32
N ILE A 114 -13.66 -10.28 -1.49
CA ILE A 114 -12.74 -11.42 -1.62
C ILE A 114 -11.45 -11.15 -0.84
N ILE A 115 -10.82 -9.99 -1.03
CA ILE A 115 -9.60 -9.60 -0.30
C ILE A 115 -9.86 -9.53 1.21
N SER A 116 -11.05 -9.10 1.62
CA SER A 116 -11.44 -9.06 3.04
C SER A 116 -11.59 -10.45 3.65
N ILE A 117 -12.02 -11.45 2.86
CA ILE A 117 -12.14 -12.85 3.27
C ILE A 117 -10.77 -13.52 3.28
N ASP A 118 -10.03 -13.37 2.20
CA ASP A 118 -8.66 -13.88 2.06
C ASP A 118 -7.76 -12.84 1.38
N SER A 119 -6.90 -12.21 2.19
CA SER A 119 -5.96 -11.19 1.71
C SER A 119 -4.82 -11.72 0.84
N SER A 120 -4.75 -13.03 0.61
CA SER A 120 -3.76 -13.66 -0.28
C SER A 120 -4.27 -13.84 -1.72
N GLU A 121 -5.52 -13.48 -2.00
CA GLU A 121 -6.16 -13.60 -3.31
C GLU A 121 -5.61 -12.57 -4.32
N ILE A 122 -4.45 -12.88 -4.88
CA ILE A 122 -3.69 -11.99 -5.78
C ILE A 122 -4.48 -11.56 -7.02
N ASP A 123 -5.37 -12.40 -7.52
CA ASP A 123 -6.13 -12.10 -8.73
C ASP A 123 -7.18 -11.00 -8.48
N SER A 124 -7.73 -10.92 -7.27
CA SER A 124 -8.60 -9.80 -6.87
C SER A 124 -7.87 -8.46 -6.85
N TYR A 125 -6.60 -8.44 -6.39
CA TYR A 125 -5.77 -7.23 -6.48
C TYR A 125 -5.52 -6.82 -7.92
N LYS A 126 -5.17 -7.77 -8.81
CA LYS A 126 -4.94 -7.48 -10.24
C LYS A 126 -6.19 -6.87 -10.90
N GLN A 127 -7.36 -7.45 -10.63
CA GLN A 127 -8.62 -6.94 -11.19
C GLN A 127 -8.94 -5.53 -10.67
N LEU A 128 -8.77 -5.28 -9.37
CA LEU A 128 -8.97 -3.95 -8.81
C LEU A 128 -8.00 -2.92 -9.39
N ILE A 129 -6.72 -3.27 -9.53
CA ILE A 129 -5.72 -2.40 -10.15
C ILE A 129 -6.12 -2.08 -11.60
N ALA A 130 -6.52 -3.08 -12.39
CA ALA A 130 -6.93 -2.89 -13.77
C ALA A 130 -8.14 -1.94 -13.89
N ILE A 131 -9.16 -2.11 -13.03
CA ILE A 131 -10.33 -1.23 -12.99
C ILE A 131 -9.93 0.19 -12.57
N TYR A 132 -9.07 0.36 -11.55
CA TYR A 132 -8.60 1.68 -11.14
C TYR A 132 -7.74 2.35 -12.21
N GLU A 133 -6.94 1.59 -12.95
CA GLU A 133 -6.15 2.11 -14.07
C GLU A 133 -7.05 2.61 -15.20
N GLU A 134 -8.10 1.87 -15.56
CA GLU A 134 -9.10 2.30 -16.54
C GLU A 134 -9.78 3.61 -16.11
N LYS A 135 -10.12 3.72 -14.82
CA LYS A 135 -10.69 4.92 -14.21
C LYS A 135 -9.65 6.04 -13.99
N LYS A 136 -8.34 5.77 -14.17
CA LYS A 136 -7.22 6.67 -13.83
C LYS A 136 -7.23 7.11 -12.37
N ASP A 137 -7.74 6.25 -11.48
CA ASP A 137 -7.81 6.48 -10.05
C ASP A 137 -6.58 5.87 -9.35
N TYR A 138 -5.43 6.50 -9.58
CA TYR A 138 -4.17 6.02 -9.02
C TYR A 138 -4.09 6.19 -7.50
N GLU A 139 -4.87 7.10 -6.92
CA GLU A 139 -4.99 7.24 -5.46
C GLU A 139 -5.62 5.98 -4.84
N ALA A 140 -6.65 5.43 -5.51
CA ALA A 140 -7.25 4.17 -5.07
C ALA A 140 -6.27 2.98 -5.20
N VAL A 141 -5.37 2.99 -6.21
CA VAL A 141 -4.29 2.00 -6.32
C VAL A 141 -3.33 2.09 -5.13
N ALA A 142 -2.89 3.31 -4.75
CA ALA A 142 -2.02 3.50 -3.59
C ALA A 142 -2.70 3.03 -2.30
N LYS A 143 -3.97 3.37 -2.12
CA LYS A 143 -4.76 2.95 -0.96
C LYS A 143 -4.96 1.43 -0.89
N LEU A 144 -5.04 0.76 -2.03
CA LEU A 144 -5.13 -0.70 -2.09
C LEU A 144 -3.84 -1.38 -1.63
N ALA A 145 -2.69 -0.73 -1.83
CA ALA A 145 -1.38 -1.22 -1.38
C ALA A 145 -1.17 -1.07 0.15
N GLU A 146 -1.91 -0.15 0.79
CA GLU A 146 -1.78 0.09 2.23
C GLU A 146 -2.04 -1.18 3.05
N GLY A 147 -1.10 -1.56 3.89
CA GLY A 147 -1.22 -2.71 4.78
C GLY A 147 -0.98 -4.08 4.13
N VAL A 148 -0.74 -4.15 2.82
CA VAL A 148 -0.31 -5.37 2.15
C VAL A 148 1.08 -5.77 2.64
N LYS A 149 1.26 -7.07 2.98
CA LYS A 149 2.54 -7.61 3.50
C LYS A 149 3.13 -8.67 2.59
N ASP A 150 2.31 -9.28 1.74
CA ASP A 150 2.79 -10.29 0.80
C ASP A 150 3.61 -9.63 -0.32
N ALA A 151 4.87 -10.05 -0.46
CA ALA A 151 5.80 -9.47 -1.42
C ALA A 151 5.36 -9.63 -2.87
N LYS A 152 4.60 -10.69 -3.21
CA LYS A 152 4.11 -10.90 -4.57
C LYS A 152 2.96 -9.96 -4.91
N ILE A 153 2.13 -9.66 -3.90
CA ILE A 153 1.04 -8.69 -4.07
C ILE A 153 1.63 -7.28 -4.11
N LEU A 154 2.61 -6.96 -3.23
CA LEU A 154 3.30 -5.66 -3.26
C LEU A 154 3.94 -5.37 -4.62
N ALA A 155 4.56 -6.37 -5.25
CA ALA A 155 5.16 -6.23 -6.58
C ALA A 155 4.16 -5.81 -7.69
N LEU A 156 2.85 -5.94 -7.47
CA LEU A 156 1.83 -5.43 -8.41
C LEU A 156 1.76 -3.90 -8.43
N PHE A 157 2.29 -3.25 -7.41
CA PHE A 157 2.21 -1.79 -7.25
C PHE A 157 3.49 -1.06 -7.65
N ASP A 158 4.57 -1.78 -8.00
CA ASP A 158 5.89 -1.20 -8.32
C ASP A 158 5.83 -0.18 -9.47
N ASP A 159 4.94 -0.38 -10.45
CA ASP A 159 4.75 0.56 -11.56
C ASP A 159 3.92 1.82 -11.19
N TYR A 160 3.37 1.87 -9.99
CA TYR A 160 2.48 2.95 -9.55
C TYR A 160 3.11 3.82 -8.46
N ILE A 161 3.82 3.23 -7.51
CA ILE A 161 4.41 3.90 -6.34
C ILE A 161 5.91 4.04 -6.60
N ALA A 162 6.44 5.25 -6.48
CA ALA A 162 7.88 5.50 -6.63
C ALA A 162 8.68 4.77 -5.53
N ALA A 163 9.87 4.31 -5.86
CA ALA A 163 10.82 3.86 -4.85
C ALA A 163 11.25 5.04 -3.96
N VAL A 164 11.61 4.75 -2.71
CA VAL A 164 12.09 5.77 -1.77
C VAL A 164 13.40 6.40 -2.29
N PRO A 165 13.62 7.71 -2.09
CA PRO A 165 14.87 8.35 -2.46
C PRO A 165 16.08 7.76 -1.74
N VAL A 166 17.18 7.62 -2.46
CA VAL A 166 18.47 7.20 -1.94
C VAL A 166 19.38 8.44 -1.78
N PHE A 167 20.04 8.56 -0.64
CA PHE A 167 20.94 9.63 -0.29
C PHE A 167 22.41 9.20 -0.50
N SER A 168 23.21 10.06 -1.08
CA SER A 168 24.65 9.85 -1.25
C SER A 168 25.41 11.15 -0.99
N PRO A 169 26.25 11.21 0.05
CA PRO A 169 26.44 10.20 1.09
C PRO A 169 25.24 10.04 2.02
N GLU A 170 25.15 8.91 2.73
CA GLU A 170 24.15 8.64 3.76
C GLU A 170 24.32 9.59 4.96
N GLY A 171 23.33 9.65 5.84
CA GLY A 171 23.39 10.42 7.08
C GLY A 171 24.55 9.97 7.99
N GLY A 172 25.15 10.92 8.73
CA GLY A 172 26.29 10.64 9.59
C GLY A 172 26.99 11.91 10.06
N ASP A 173 28.17 11.72 10.67
CA ASP A 173 29.05 12.79 11.15
C ASP A 173 30.16 13.03 10.12
N TYR A 174 30.39 14.29 9.76
CA TYR A 174 31.34 14.73 8.75
C TYR A 174 32.25 15.82 9.32
N ASP A 175 33.51 15.82 8.93
CA ASP A 175 34.52 16.74 9.37
C ASP A 175 34.87 17.83 8.35
N SER A 176 34.09 17.93 7.29
CA SER A 176 34.24 18.87 6.19
C SER A 176 32.91 19.18 5.55
N GLU A 177 32.86 20.17 4.67
CA GLU A 177 31.72 20.46 3.80
C GLU A 177 31.30 19.22 3.01
N ILE A 178 29.98 19.05 2.84
CA ILE A 178 29.42 17.91 2.08
C ILE A 178 28.44 18.39 1.03
N SER A 179 28.39 17.63 -0.05
CA SER A 179 27.35 17.70 -1.08
C SER A 179 26.58 16.40 -1.10
N ILE A 180 25.26 16.49 -1.01
CA ILE A 180 24.36 15.32 -0.94
C ILE A 180 23.61 15.23 -2.24
N GLU A 181 23.75 14.09 -2.91
CA GLU A 181 22.95 13.70 -4.06
C GLU A 181 21.75 12.87 -3.62
N LEU A 182 20.58 13.15 -4.23
CA LEU A 182 19.37 12.33 -4.11
C LEU A 182 19.09 11.64 -5.42
N SER A 183 18.76 10.35 -5.38
CA SER A 183 18.34 9.59 -6.54
C SER A 183 17.08 8.78 -6.26
N ALA A 184 16.26 8.55 -7.29
CA ALA A 184 15.06 7.72 -7.26
C ALA A 184 14.87 7.05 -8.63
N ASP A 185 13.80 6.28 -8.81
CA ASP A 185 13.47 5.63 -10.07
C ASP A 185 13.34 6.63 -11.22
N SER A 186 13.63 6.15 -12.43
CA SER A 186 13.49 6.95 -13.64
C SER A 186 12.04 7.41 -13.81
N GLY A 187 11.86 8.71 -14.05
CA GLY A 187 10.54 9.33 -14.22
C GLY A 187 9.92 9.88 -12.94
N SER A 188 10.50 9.57 -11.77
CA SER A 188 10.02 10.12 -10.50
C SER A 188 10.58 11.52 -10.25
N THR A 189 9.80 12.34 -9.56
CA THR A 189 10.22 13.67 -9.08
C THR A 189 10.48 13.61 -7.57
N ILE A 190 11.69 13.98 -7.14
CA ILE A 190 12.05 14.00 -5.71
C ILE A 190 11.68 15.38 -5.13
N TYR A 191 11.05 15.34 -3.94
CA TYR A 191 10.79 16.51 -3.09
C TYR A 191 11.55 16.34 -1.78
N TYR A 192 12.13 17.42 -1.27
CA TYR A 192 12.90 17.37 -0.03
C TYR A 192 12.74 18.62 0.83
N THR A 193 13.04 18.48 2.13
CA THR A 193 13.20 19.57 3.10
C THR A 193 14.53 19.40 3.84
N THR A 194 15.12 20.52 4.30
CA THR A 194 16.36 20.52 5.09
C THR A 194 16.15 20.92 6.55
N ASP A 195 14.89 21.17 6.93
CA ASP A 195 14.48 21.59 8.27
C ASP A 195 13.66 20.54 9.01
N GLY A 196 13.58 19.31 8.45
CA GLY A 196 12.86 18.17 9.02
C GLY A 196 11.34 18.22 8.87
N LYS A 197 10.79 19.21 8.16
CA LYS A 197 9.35 19.25 7.84
C LYS A 197 8.95 18.17 6.86
N ASP A 198 7.65 17.97 6.71
CA ASP A 198 7.11 17.02 5.75
C ASP A 198 7.38 17.49 4.30
N PRO A 199 8.09 16.68 3.47
CA PRO A 199 8.40 17.06 2.09
C PRO A 199 7.18 16.98 1.15
N ILE A 200 6.10 16.28 1.51
CA ILE A 200 4.86 16.25 0.73
C ILE A 200 4.16 17.61 0.82
N GLU A 201 4.15 18.22 2.03
CA GLU A 201 3.47 19.48 2.28
C GLU A 201 4.30 20.71 1.91
N SER A 202 5.62 20.67 2.14
CA SER A 202 6.48 21.85 2.08
C SER A 202 7.82 21.65 1.35
N GLY A 203 7.99 20.49 0.69
CA GLY A 203 9.22 20.12 0.01
C GLY A 203 9.51 20.97 -1.23
N LYS A 204 10.79 21.18 -1.48
CA LYS A 204 11.31 21.72 -2.75
C LYS A 204 11.57 20.56 -3.70
N VAL A 205 11.41 20.80 -5.01
CA VAL A 205 11.85 19.84 -6.03
C VAL A 205 13.36 19.73 -6.00
N TYR A 206 13.88 18.53 -5.98
CA TYR A 206 15.31 18.27 -6.09
C TYR A 206 15.74 18.38 -7.56
N ASP A 207 16.64 19.32 -7.84
CA ASP A 207 17.20 19.60 -9.16
C ASP A 207 18.74 19.64 -9.18
N SER A 208 19.37 19.74 -8.01
CA SER A 208 20.81 19.82 -7.85
C SER A 208 21.23 19.36 -6.45
N GLU A 209 22.52 19.06 -6.27
CA GLU A 209 23.12 18.67 -5.00
C GLU A 209 22.75 19.64 -3.87
N ILE A 210 22.48 19.08 -2.68
CA ILE A 210 22.25 19.84 -1.45
C ILE A 210 23.60 20.03 -0.76
N LYS A 211 24.03 21.28 -0.63
CA LYS A 211 25.33 21.63 -0.02
C LYS A 211 25.15 22.12 1.39
N PHE A 212 26.02 21.63 2.27
CA PHE A 212 26.19 22.13 3.62
C PHE A 212 27.63 22.58 3.77
N GLU A 213 27.82 23.92 3.85
CA GLU A 213 29.10 24.61 3.95
C GLU A 213 29.39 25.09 5.36
N ASP A 214 28.41 25.04 6.27
CA ASP A 214 28.52 25.48 7.66
C ASP A 214 28.44 24.28 8.61
N GLU A 215 29.10 24.44 9.80
CA GLU A 215 28.94 23.52 10.91
C GLU A 215 27.49 23.49 11.41
N GLY A 216 27.03 22.34 11.83
CA GLY A 216 25.68 22.19 12.38
C GLY A 216 25.08 20.81 12.24
N SER A 217 23.88 20.69 12.76
CA SER A 217 23.07 19.46 12.62
C SER A 217 21.88 19.71 11.69
N TYR A 218 21.78 18.91 10.64
CA TYR A 218 20.78 19.02 9.60
C TYR A 218 19.92 17.78 9.57
N THR A 219 18.63 17.95 9.38
CA THR A 219 17.69 16.84 9.17
C THR A 219 17.05 17.02 7.80
N ILE A 220 17.38 16.11 6.88
CA ILE A 220 16.81 16.10 5.55
C ILE A 220 15.71 15.04 5.51
N LYS A 221 14.56 15.42 4.98
CA LYS A 221 13.52 14.47 4.61
C LYS A 221 13.29 14.54 3.11
N ALA A 222 13.15 13.39 2.48
CA ALA A 222 12.87 13.29 1.06
C ALA A 222 11.78 12.26 0.75
N VAL A 223 11.07 12.51 -0.33
CA VAL A 223 10.02 11.65 -0.87
C VAL A 223 10.09 11.69 -2.39
N ALA A 224 9.87 10.57 -3.06
CA ALA A 224 9.73 10.53 -4.50
C ALA A 224 8.25 10.50 -4.90
N LYS A 225 7.92 11.16 -6.01
CA LYS A 225 6.59 11.14 -6.61
C LYS A 225 6.70 10.49 -7.98
N SER A 226 5.94 9.42 -8.22
CA SER A 226 5.90 8.73 -9.51
C SER A 226 5.26 9.60 -10.60
N ASP A 227 5.39 9.17 -11.85
CA ASP A 227 4.70 9.77 -13.01
C ASP A 227 3.18 9.67 -12.94
N LYS A 228 2.66 8.73 -12.17
CA LYS A 228 1.23 8.56 -11.87
C LYS A 228 0.74 9.43 -10.71
N GLY A 229 1.64 10.17 -10.09
CA GLY A 229 1.32 11.14 -9.06
C GLY A 229 1.32 10.62 -7.62
N LEU A 230 1.74 9.37 -7.40
CA LEU A 230 1.79 8.74 -6.09
C LEU A 230 3.15 8.94 -5.42
N TYR A 231 3.16 9.14 -4.12
CA TYR A 231 4.36 9.34 -3.33
C TYR A 231 4.89 8.02 -2.75
N SER A 232 6.21 7.93 -2.66
CA SER A 232 6.89 6.91 -1.85
C SER A 232 6.70 7.17 -0.35
N ASP A 233 7.23 6.27 0.48
CA ASP A 233 7.46 6.58 1.88
C ASP A 233 8.49 7.71 2.02
N VAL A 234 8.39 8.50 3.11
CA VAL A 234 9.34 9.56 3.44
C VAL A 234 10.58 8.98 4.09
N VAL A 235 11.73 9.21 3.49
CA VAL A 235 13.04 8.89 4.09
C VAL A 235 13.56 10.08 4.86
N THR A 236 14.21 9.82 5.99
CA THR A 236 14.80 10.84 6.85
C THR A 236 16.25 10.51 7.14
N GLU A 237 17.16 11.44 6.80
CA GLU A 237 18.57 11.36 7.09
C GLU A 237 19.01 12.55 7.97
N LYS A 238 20.00 12.29 8.84
CA LYS A 238 20.58 13.29 9.72
C LYS A 238 22.07 13.41 9.46
N TYR A 239 22.53 14.63 9.36
CA TYR A 239 23.93 14.97 9.14
C TYR A 239 24.41 15.90 10.25
N THR A 240 25.59 15.61 10.81
CA THR A 240 26.29 16.50 11.73
C THR A 240 27.60 16.91 11.07
N ILE A 241 27.85 18.20 10.95
CA ILE A 241 29.09 18.75 10.38
C ILE A 241 29.83 19.48 11.46
N GLU A 242 31.01 19.00 11.76
CA GLU A 242 31.94 19.61 12.73
C GLU A 242 33.32 19.65 12.06
N PHE A 243 33.79 20.85 11.67
CA PHE A 243 35.02 20.98 10.93
C PHE A 243 36.17 20.57 11.82
N ARG A 244 37.09 19.81 11.27
CA ARG A 244 38.29 19.41 11.95
C ARG A 244 39.20 20.62 12.10
N GLU A 245 39.55 20.98 13.34
CA GLU A 245 40.57 21.96 13.57
C GLU A 245 41.91 21.50 12.96
N PRO A 246 42.63 22.37 12.24
CA PRO A 246 43.93 22.02 11.70
C PRO A 246 44.93 21.62 12.81
N ASP A 247 45.84 20.69 12.51
CA ASP A 247 46.90 20.35 13.41
C ASP A 247 47.77 21.61 13.67
N MET A 248 48.28 21.76 14.90
CA MET A 248 49.17 22.88 15.23
C MET A 248 50.37 22.96 14.30
N PRO A 249 50.75 24.17 13.82
CA PRO A 249 51.90 24.32 12.95
C PRO A 249 53.21 23.87 13.63
N VAL A 250 54.03 23.13 12.88
CA VAL A 250 55.33 22.71 13.36
C VAL A 250 56.40 23.73 12.87
N VAL A 251 57.15 24.26 13.82
CA VAL A 251 58.18 25.26 13.56
C VAL A 251 59.57 24.62 13.64
N ASN A 252 60.45 24.87 12.66
CA ASN A 252 61.80 24.33 12.63
C ASN A 252 62.83 25.40 12.24
N PRO A 253 63.84 25.68 13.07
CA PRO A 253 64.03 25.20 14.45
C PRO A 253 62.95 25.74 15.40
N ASP A 254 62.55 24.97 16.44
CA ASP A 254 61.51 25.27 17.43
C ASP A 254 61.96 26.21 18.54
N GLY A 255 63.14 26.88 18.36
CA GLY A 255 63.72 27.80 19.22
C GLY A 255 65.21 27.55 19.40
N GLY A 256 65.88 28.46 20.15
CA GLY A 256 67.34 28.36 20.47
C GLY A 256 68.03 29.67 20.48
N THR A 257 69.37 29.64 20.73
CA THR A 257 70.30 30.78 20.64
C THR A 257 71.11 30.64 19.37
N PHE A 258 70.93 31.55 18.45
CA PHE A 258 71.63 31.54 17.17
C PHE A 258 72.69 32.63 17.10
N SER A 259 73.91 32.26 16.66
CA SER A 259 75.04 33.17 16.47
C SER A 259 75.18 33.62 15.00
N ALA A 260 74.37 33.14 14.10
CA ALA A 260 74.35 33.51 12.71
C ALA A 260 72.88 33.70 12.25
N GLU A 261 72.72 34.34 11.12
CA GLU A 261 71.40 34.48 10.49
C GLU A 261 70.75 33.12 10.34
N THR A 262 69.58 32.99 10.90
CA THR A 262 68.87 31.75 10.95
C THR A 262 67.49 31.94 10.35
N THR A 263 67.07 30.96 9.49
CA THR A 263 65.73 30.92 8.88
C THR A 263 64.88 29.89 9.61
N VAL A 264 63.72 30.31 10.01
CA VAL A 264 62.66 29.41 10.56
C VAL A 264 61.72 29.00 9.44
N LEU A 265 61.45 27.73 9.39
CA LEU A 265 60.41 27.16 8.53
C LEU A 265 59.20 26.76 9.37
N VAL A 266 58.05 27.04 8.86
CA VAL A 266 56.75 26.60 9.44
C VAL A 266 56.16 25.55 8.50
N ASP A 267 55.85 24.39 9.04
CA ASP A 267 55.10 23.37 8.31
C ASP A 267 53.62 23.71 8.42
N VAL A 268 53.04 24.10 7.28
CA VAL A 268 51.66 24.56 7.20
C VAL A 268 50.86 23.44 6.54
N PRO A 269 49.79 22.91 7.21
CA PRO A 269 48.95 21.89 6.62
C PRO A 269 48.33 22.30 5.26
N ALA A 270 48.10 21.33 4.40
CA ALA A 270 47.53 21.58 3.09
C ALA A 270 46.15 22.27 3.22
N GLY A 271 45.95 23.32 2.42
CA GLY A 271 44.71 24.10 2.43
C GLY A 271 44.67 25.23 3.50
N CYS A 272 45.65 25.30 4.39
CA CYS A 272 45.74 26.31 5.41
C CYS A 272 46.69 27.46 5.03
N GLN A 273 46.54 28.61 5.67
CA GLN A 273 47.47 29.74 5.67
C GLN A 273 47.96 29.94 7.07
N ALA A 274 49.27 30.28 7.24
CA ALA A 274 49.84 30.61 8.53
C ALA A 274 50.11 32.10 8.63
N TYR A 275 49.79 32.68 9.77
CA TYR A 275 50.10 34.07 10.12
C TYR A 275 51.01 34.06 11.34
N TYR A 276 51.93 35.02 11.43
CA TYR A 276 52.93 35.05 12.53
C TYR A 276 53.19 36.43 13.04
N THR A 277 53.71 36.50 14.29
CA THR A 277 54.24 37.71 14.94
C THR A 277 55.57 37.41 15.65
N TRP A 278 56.44 38.44 15.84
CA TRP A 278 57.67 38.32 16.58
C TRP A 278 57.65 39.06 17.93
N ASP A 279 56.56 39.71 18.28
CA ASP A 279 56.42 40.58 19.45
C ASP A 279 55.64 39.99 20.61
N SER A 280 55.38 38.66 20.56
CA SER A 280 54.58 37.92 21.54
C SER A 280 53.09 38.25 21.51
N SER A 281 52.61 39.01 20.54
CA SER A 281 51.16 39.14 20.30
C SER A 281 50.58 37.89 19.69
N ASP A 282 49.28 37.61 19.91
CA ASP A 282 48.60 36.56 19.27
C ASP A 282 48.37 36.91 17.78
N PRO A 283 48.93 36.11 16.84
CA PRO A 283 48.77 36.39 15.43
C PRO A 283 47.29 36.15 14.99
N ASN A 284 46.87 36.93 13.99
CA ASN A 284 45.57 36.86 13.37
C ASN A 284 45.66 37.14 11.87
N ILE A 285 44.53 37.20 11.16
CA ILE A 285 44.47 37.44 9.72
C ILE A 285 45.12 38.74 9.25
N ASP A 286 45.27 39.73 10.15
CA ASP A 286 45.91 41.01 9.87
C ASP A 286 47.43 40.98 10.17
N SER A 287 47.96 39.90 10.72
CA SER A 287 49.37 39.66 11.01
C SER A 287 50.15 39.29 9.73
N ASP A 288 51.49 39.18 9.86
CA ASP A 288 52.35 38.82 8.72
C ASP A 288 52.01 37.43 8.19
N LEU A 289 51.67 37.35 6.90
CA LEU A 289 51.40 36.07 6.21
C LEU A 289 52.70 35.30 6.01
N TYR A 290 52.73 34.04 6.40
CA TYR A 290 53.85 33.15 6.13
C TYR A 290 53.84 32.72 4.65
N ALA A 291 54.84 33.13 3.89
CA ALA A 291 55.01 32.81 2.49
C ALA A 291 56.28 31.96 2.22
N GLY A 292 56.92 31.47 3.27
CA GLY A 292 58.17 30.71 3.20
C GLY A 292 59.08 31.02 4.38
N GLY A 293 60.34 30.62 4.35
CA GLY A 293 61.27 30.81 5.46
C GLY A 293 61.37 32.26 5.95
N ILE A 294 61.25 32.46 7.26
CA ILE A 294 61.34 33.78 7.93
C ILE A 294 62.62 33.88 8.70
N THR A 295 63.27 35.02 8.56
CA THR A 295 64.60 35.31 9.28
C THR A 295 64.32 35.67 10.72
N VAL A 296 65.07 35.05 11.66
CA VAL A 296 64.98 35.34 13.06
C VAL A 296 65.52 36.76 13.30
N PRO A 297 64.78 37.70 13.92
CA PRO A 297 65.26 39.04 14.21
C PRO A 297 66.37 39.03 15.27
N VAL A 298 67.25 40.08 15.26
CA VAL A 298 68.27 40.20 16.28
C VAL A 298 67.65 40.56 17.63
N GLY A 299 68.03 39.85 18.68
CA GLY A 299 67.55 40.08 20.04
C GLY A 299 66.80 38.86 20.61
N ASN A 300 66.09 39.11 21.69
CA ASN A 300 65.17 38.06 22.24
C ASN A 300 63.79 38.24 21.65
N ASN A 301 63.41 37.28 20.86
CA ASN A 301 62.14 37.33 20.16
C ASN A 301 61.30 36.05 20.48
N ILE A 302 60.03 36.17 20.47
CA ILE A 302 59.09 35.04 20.54
C ILE A 302 58.33 35.04 19.24
N LEU A 303 58.46 33.91 18.52
CA LEU A 303 57.63 33.63 17.34
C LEU A 303 56.31 33.04 17.81
N SER A 304 55.22 33.70 17.51
CA SER A 304 53.87 33.10 17.62
C SER A 304 53.34 32.84 16.22
N VAL A 305 52.71 31.68 16.01
CA VAL A 305 52.15 31.28 14.72
C VAL A 305 50.76 30.76 14.93
N VAL A 306 49.83 31.12 14.01
CA VAL A 306 48.47 30.61 13.92
C VAL A 306 48.21 30.15 12.48
N ILE A 307 47.40 29.16 12.30
CA ILE A 307 46.88 28.67 10.99
C ILE A 307 45.37 28.70 10.96
#